data_1d66a045b19ee97979bbcb4b8043a4f3
#
_entry.id   1d66a045b19ee97979bbcb4b8043a4f3
#
_cell.length_a   1.000
_cell.length_b   1.000
_cell.length_c   1.000
_cell.angle_alpha   90.00
_cell.angle_beta   90.00
_cell.angle_gamma   90.00
#
_symmetry.space_group_name_H-M   'P 1'
#
loop_
_entity.id
_entity.type
_entity.pdbx_description
1 polymer ?
#
loop_
_entity_poly.entity_id
_entity_poly.type
_entity_poly.pdbx_seq_one_letter_code
_entity_poly.pdbx_strand_id
1 'polypeptide(L)'
;MLQQQALMVEAVRQKESAEALLESYKTQRRLTHEFTNHTEALALLLQQGDYEGAKAYLSTLTKTIAANTTIMNTHNPLLDALLSKKYEEASRKGVMVYFDLPDLRDMPMGQTDLVIVLSNLLNNAIEAAAQADPPEIYVRMRKSEDEVVLSVRNRVKKEINEVFTQTVLLLSSKGF
;
A
#
# COMPACT_ATOMS: atom_id res chain seq x y z
N MET A 1 37.10 3.33 -29.46
CA MET A 1 36.52 2.20 -28.70
C MET A 1 35.60 2.65 -27.55
N LEU A 2 36.04 3.50 -26.63
CA LEU A 2 35.22 3.98 -25.49
C LEU A 2 33.92 4.68 -25.91
N GLN A 3 33.93 5.50 -26.94
CA GLN A 3 32.75 6.22 -27.44
C GLN A 3 31.67 5.28 -28.03
N GLN A 4 32.07 4.21 -28.71
CA GLN A 4 31.13 3.22 -29.24
C GLN A 4 30.49 2.39 -28.13
N GLN A 5 31.25 2.05 -27.09
CA GLN A 5 30.72 1.35 -25.93
C GLN A 5 29.69 2.21 -25.15
N ALA A 6 29.95 3.50 -24.96
CA ALA A 6 29.05 4.43 -24.32
C ALA A 6 27.73 4.58 -25.10
N LEU A 7 27.80 4.69 -26.44
CA LEU A 7 26.58 4.75 -27.27
C LEU A 7 25.78 3.46 -27.23
N MET A 8 26.46 2.31 -27.16
CA MET A 8 25.77 1.01 -27.07
C MET A 8 25.04 0.83 -25.72
N VAL A 9 25.68 1.23 -24.63
CA VAL A 9 25.06 1.20 -23.28
C VAL A 9 23.85 2.13 -23.24
N GLU A 10 23.95 3.34 -23.78
CA GLU A 10 22.85 4.27 -23.85
C GLU A 10 21.68 3.75 -24.69
N ALA A 11 21.96 3.13 -25.84
CA ALA A 11 20.94 2.52 -26.69
C ALA A 11 20.21 1.36 -25.98
N VAL A 12 20.92 0.51 -25.23
CA VAL A 12 20.34 -0.58 -24.44
C VAL A 12 19.42 0.00 -23.35
N ARG A 13 19.90 1.01 -22.62
CA ARG A 13 19.11 1.66 -21.57
C ARG A 13 17.85 2.32 -22.10
N GLN A 14 17.92 2.98 -23.25
CA GLN A 14 16.75 3.57 -23.90
C GLN A 14 15.76 2.50 -24.33
N LYS A 15 16.23 1.38 -24.86
CA LYS A 15 15.39 0.24 -25.23
C LYS A 15 14.66 -0.34 -24.00
N GLU A 16 15.37 -0.63 -22.93
CA GLU A 16 14.80 -1.14 -21.67
C GLU A 16 13.74 -0.17 -21.10
N SER A 17 14.02 1.12 -21.12
CA SER A 17 13.07 2.14 -20.68
C SER A 17 11.81 2.19 -21.55
N ALA A 18 11.96 2.06 -22.87
CA ALA A 18 10.84 2.01 -23.81
C ALA A 18 10.00 0.74 -23.64
N GLU A 19 10.64 -0.41 -23.42
CA GLU A 19 9.93 -1.68 -23.13
C GLU A 19 9.16 -1.62 -21.81
N ALA A 20 9.75 -1.07 -20.76
CA ALA A 20 9.07 -0.87 -19.47
C ALA A 20 7.88 0.08 -19.59
N LEU A 21 8.00 1.16 -20.36
CA LEU A 21 6.91 2.09 -20.62
C LEU A 21 5.77 1.41 -21.40
N LEU A 22 6.10 0.62 -22.41
CA LEU A 22 5.13 -0.12 -23.21
C LEU A 22 4.36 -1.13 -22.36
N GLU A 23 5.03 -1.84 -21.47
CA GLU A 23 4.40 -2.80 -20.55
C GLU A 23 3.50 -2.10 -19.52
N SER A 24 3.94 -0.96 -18.99
CA SER A 24 3.12 -0.12 -18.14
C SER A 24 1.86 0.36 -18.86
N TYR A 25 1.98 0.80 -20.11
CA TYR A 25 0.84 1.24 -20.93
C TYR A 25 -0.15 0.10 -21.20
N LYS A 26 0.34 -1.12 -21.53
CA LYS A 26 -0.52 -2.29 -21.72
C LYS A 26 -1.28 -2.65 -20.44
N THR A 27 -0.59 -2.60 -19.32
CA THR A 27 -1.19 -2.88 -18.00
C THR A 27 -2.27 -1.85 -17.67
N GLN A 28 -1.99 -0.56 -17.87
CA GLN A 28 -2.97 0.51 -17.65
C GLN A 28 -4.19 0.35 -18.57
N ARG A 29 -3.99 0.03 -19.84
CA ARG A 29 -5.09 -0.18 -20.79
C ARG A 29 -5.97 -1.37 -20.37
N ARG A 30 -5.36 -2.47 -19.91
CA ARG A 30 -6.09 -3.64 -19.40
C ARG A 30 -6.92 -3.27 -18.17
N LEU A 31 -6.34 -2.57 -17.20
CA LEU A 31 -7.05 -2.13 -15.99
C LEU A 31 -8.23 -1.20 -16.34
N THR A 32 -8.03 -0.27 -17.27
CA THR A 32 -9.10 0.62 -17.73
C THR A 32 -10.24 -0.18 -18.37
N HIS A 33 -9.92 -1.16 -19.19
CA HIS A 33 -10.92 -2.01 -19.84
C HIS A 33 -11.70 -2.87 -18.84
N GLU A 34 -11.00 -3.48 -17.87
CA GLU A 34 -11.62 -4.22 -16.77
C GLU A 34 -12.55 -3.33 -15.94
N PHE A 35 -12.10 -2.13 -15.58
CA PHE A 35 -12.93 -1.16 -14.86
C PHE A 35 -14.18 -0.76 -15.64
N THR A 36 -14.05 -0.49 -16.95
CA THR A 36 -15.19 -0.17 -17.80
C THR A 36 -16.21 -1.33 -17.83
N ASN A 37 -15.75 -2.56 -18.00
CA ASN A 37 -16.63 -3.74 -18.02
C ASN A 37 -17.40 -3.89 -16.70
N HIS A 38 -16.72 -3.65 -15.56
CA HIS A 38 -17.36 -3.73 -14.25
C HIS A 38 -18.40 -2.63 -14.04
N THR A 39 -18.12 -1.41 -14.49
CA THR A 39 -19.06 -0.29 -14.38
C THR A 39 -20.26 -0.47 -15.29
N GLU A 40 -20.08 -1.00 -16.49
CA GLU A 40 -21.17 -1.34 -17.42
C GLU A 40 -22.07 -2.43 -16.86
N ALA A 41 -21.50 -3.51 -16.30
CA ALA A 41 -22.28 -4.59 -15.67
C ALA A 41 -23.12 -4.07 -14.50
N LEU A 42 -22.55 -3.20 -13.67
CA LEU A 42 -23.25 -2.55 -12.56
C LEU A 42 -24.40 -1.66 -13.06
N ALA A 43 -24.12 -0.83 -14.07
CA ALA A 43 -25.13 0.04 -14.67
C ALA A 43 -26.31 -0.77 -15.24
N LEU A 44 -26.03 -1.91 -15.88
CA LEU A 44 -27.06 -2.78 -16.43
C LEU A 44 -27.95 -3.37 -15.34
N LEU A 45 -27.37 -3.89 -14.24
CA LEU A 45 -28.13 -4.41 -13.10
C LEU A 45 -29.03 -3.33 -12.49
N LEU A 46 -28.52 -2.11 -12.31
CA LEU A 46 -29.30 -1.00 -11.77
C LEU A 46 -30.43 -0.57 -12.72
N GLN A 47 -30.19 -0.56 -14.04
CA GLN A 47 -31.23 -0.24 -15.04
C GLN A 47 -32.35 -1.28 -15.06
N GLN A 48 -32.04 -2.54 -14.77
CA GLN A 48 -33.01 -3.63 -14.65
C GLN A 48 -33.77 -3.63 -13.31
N GLY A 49 -33.40 -2.74 -12.40
CA GLY A 49 -33.98 -2.69 -11.05
C GLY A 49 -33.50 -3.82 -10.13
N ASP A 50 -32.48 -4.58 -10.53
CA ASP A 50 -31.90 -5.66 -9.74
C ASP A 50 -30.86 -5.10 -8.73
N TYR A 51 -31.38 -4.47 -7.68
CA TYR A 51 -30.55 -3.88 -6.62
C TYR A 51 -29.80 -4.93 -5.80
N GLU A 52 -30.40 -6.10 -5.59
CA GLU A 52 -29.72 -7.17 -4.85
C GLU A 52 -28.60 -7.80 -5.68
N GLY A 53 -28.82 -8.00 -6.98
CA GLY A 53 -27.77 -8.42 -7.91
C GLY A 53 -26.61 -7.42 -7.98
N ALA A 54 -26.91 -6.13 -8.05
CA ALA A 54 -25.88 -5.07 -8.04
C ALA A 54 -25.07 -5.08 -6.73
N LYS A 55 -25.72 -5.27 -5.59
CA LYS A 55 -25.06 -5.35 -4.28
C LYS A 55 -24.19 -6.60 -4.14
N ALA A 56 -24.69 -7.75 -4.59
CA ALA A 56 -23.93 -8.99 -4.62
C ALA A 56 -22.70 -8.88 -5.54
N TYR A 57 -22.86 -8.27 -6.71
CA TYR A 57 -21.77 -8.03 -7.66
C TYR A 57 -20.70 -7.11 -7.08
N LEU A 58 -21.09 -5.99 -6.46
CA LEU A 58 -20.17 -5.10 -5.75
C LEU A 58 -19.42 -5.82 -4.63
N SER A 59 -20.11 -6.64 -3.84
CA SER A 59 -19.49 -7.43 -2.77
C SER A 59 -18.44 -8.40 -3.32
N THR A 60 -18.75 -9.06 -4.46
CA THR A 60 -17.82 -9.96 -5.14
C THR A 60 -16.60 -9.21 -5.68
N LEU A 61 -16.81 -8.06 -6.33
CA LEU A 61 -15.75 -7.19 -6.83
C LEU A 61 -14.82 -6.74 -5.70
N THR A 62 -15.39 -6.27 -4.60
CA THR A 62 -14.62 -5.83 -3.43
C THR A 62 -13.80 -6.98 -2.84
N LYS A 63 -14.36 -8.19 -2.75
CA LYS A 63 -13.65 -9.38 -2.29
C LYS A 63 -12.53 -9.79 -3.26
N THR A 64 -12.80 -9.73 -4.57
CA THR A 64 -11.79 -10.07 -5.61
C THR A 64 -10.67 -9.04 -5.63
N ILE A 65 -10.99 -7.76 -5.50
CA ILE A 65 -10.00 -6.68 -5.35
C ILE A 65 -9.18 -6.91 -4.06
N ALA A 66 -9.78 -7.22 -2.94
CA ALA A 66 -9.09 -7.52 -1.69
C ALA A 66 -8.22 -8.79 -1.77
N ALA A 67 -8.65 -9.80 -2.52
CA ALA A 67 -7.90 -11.05 -2.69
C ALA A 67 -6.77 -10.95 -3.72
N ASN A 68 -6.94 -10.12 -4.78
CA ASN A 68 -5.98 -9.97 -5.88
C ASN A 68 -5.12 -8.71 -5.76
N THR A 69 -5.49 -7.78 -4.90
CA THR A 69 -4.66 -6.63 -4.61
C THR A 69 -3.73 -7.03 -3.47
N THR A 70 -2.51 -7.32 -3.79
CA THR A 70 -1.41 -6.95 -2.91
C THR A 70 -1.60 -5.43 -2.76
N ILE A 71 -2.33 -5.03 -1.72
CA ILE A 71 -2.69 -3.63 -1.41
C ILE A 71 -1.41 -2.81 -1.32
N MET A 72 -0.30 -3.50 -1.09
CA MET A 72 1.04 -2.96 -0.97
C MET A 72 1.99 -3.66 -1.95
N ASN A 73 2.68 -2.89 -2.75
CA ASN A 73 3.80 -3.36 -3.58
C ASN A 73 5.05 -2.55 -3.22
N THR A 74 5.65 -2.90 -2.10
CA THR A 74 6.91 -2.32 -1.65
C THR A 74 8.13 -3.08 -2.16
N HIS A 75 7.91 -4.08 -3.02
CA HIS A 75 8.92 -5.04 -3.50
C HIS A 75 9.55 -5.90 -2.37
N ASN A 76 8.92 -5.96 -1.22
CA ASN A 76 9.29 -6.84 -0.11
C ASN A 76 8.08 -7.70 0.26
N PRO A 77 8.02 -8.97 -0.21
CA PRO A 77 6.83 -9.81 -0.06
C PRO A 77 6.40 -10.04 1.39
N LEU A 78 7.36 -10.07 2.32
CA LEU A 78 7.07 -10.29 3.75
C LEU A 78 6.37 -9.06 4.36
N LEU A 79 6.85 -7.87 4.04
CA LEU A 79 6.24 -6.61 4.49
C LEU A 79 4.90 -6.37 3.79
N ASP A 80 4.80 -6.67 2.51
CA ASP A 80 3.55 -6.57 1.76
C ASP A 80 2.45 -7.45 2.37
N ALA A 81 2.78 -8.69 2.73
CA ALA A 81 1.86 -9.60 3.41
C ALA A 81 1.43 -9.09 4.80
N LEU A 82 2.39 -8.57 5.60
CA LEU A 82 2.09 -7.99 6.91
C LEU A 82 1.18 -6.75 6.79
N LEU A 83 1.54 -5.81 5.92
CA LEU A 83 0.81 -4.55 5.73
C LEU A 83 -0.60 -4.79 5.19
N SER A 84 -0.75 -5.73 4.24
CA SER A 84 -2.05 -6.14 3.71
C SER A 84 -2.93 -6.73 4.80
N LYS A 85 -2.38 -7.63 5.63
CA LYS A 85 -3.10 -8.18 6.78
C LYS A 85 -3.53 -7.10 7.78
N LYS A 86 -2.65 -6.15 8.09
CA LYS A 86 -2.97 -5.05 9.02
C LYS A 86 -3.99 -4.08 8.45
N TYR A 87 -3.96 -3.83 7.15
CA TYR A 87 -4.99 -3.07 6.46
C TYR A 87 -6.37 -3.73 6.58
N GLU A 88 -6.46 -5.05 6.36
CA GLU A 88 -7.69 -5.80 6.51
C GLU A 88 -8.22 -5.78 7.96
N GLU A 89 -7.32 -5.94 8.96
CA GLU A 89 -7.67 -5.86 10.37
C GLU A 89 -8.23 -4.47 10.73
N ALA A 90 -7.60 -3.41 10.24
CA ALA A 90 -8.05 -2.02 10.43
C ALA A 90 -9.41 -1.78 9.75
N SER A 91 -9.55 -2.20 8.50
CA SER A 91 -10.78 -2.06 7.72
C SER A 91 -11.98 -2.75 8.39
N ARG A 92 -11.77 -3.94 8.97
CA ARG A 92 -12.82 -4.65 9.75
C ARG A 92 -13.25 -3.88 10.99
N LYS A 93 -12.40 -3.03 11.55
CA LYS A 93 -12.69 -2.14 12.68
C LYS A 93 -13.19 -0.75 12.25
N GLY A 94 -13.39 -0.53 10.95
CA GLY A 94 -13.82 0.76 10.39
C GLY A 94 -12.71 1.82 10.39
N VAL A 95 -11.44 1.43 10.57
CA VAL A 95 -10.30 2.34 10.62
C VAL A 95 -9.70 2.51 9.23
N MET A 96 -9.55 3.76 8.79
CA MET A 96 -8.87 4.09 7.54
C MET A 96 -7.36 4.19 7.75
N VAL A 97 -6.59 3.52 6.88
CA VAL A 97 -5.12 3.52 6.95
C VAL A 97 -4.55 4.07 5.66
N TYR A 98 -3.69 5.08 5.79
CA TYR A 98 -2.98 5.71 4.69
C TYR A 98 -1.50 5.34 4.75
N PHE A 99 -0.97 4.76 3.67
CA PHE A 99 0.41 4.33 3.58
C PHE A 99 1.20 5.21 2.62
N ASP A 100 2.37 5.67 3.06
CA ASP A 100 3.35 6.43 2.28
C ASP A 100 4.71 5.72 2.45
N LEU A 101 4.95 4.72 1.59
CA LEU A 101 6.05 3.77 1.71
C LEU A 101 6.98 3.88 0.49
N PRO A 102 8.31 3.80 0.71
CA PRO A 102 9.29 3.70 -0.37
C PRO A 102 9.39 2.27 -0.90
N ASP A 103 10.30 2.06 -1.83
CA ASP A 103 10.77 0.73 -2.22
C ASP A 103 11.55 0.08 -1.07
N LEU A 104 11.14 -1.11 -0.63
CA LEU A 104 11.70 -1.82 0.53
C LEU A 104 12.52 -3.07 0.15
N ARG A 105 12.99 -3.18 -1.12
CA ARG A 105 13.77 -4.33 -1.56
C ARG A 105 15.02 -4.55 -0.72
N ASP A 106 15.84 -3.53 -0.59
CA ASP A 106 17.13 -3.61 0.10
C ASP A 106 17.05 -2.83 1.41
N MET A 107 16.55 -3.50 2.44
CA MET A 107 16.44 -2.87 3.77
C MET A 107 17.78 -2.93 4.49
N PRO A 108 18.22 -1.82 5.12
CA PRO A 108 19.49 -1.77 5.85
C PRO A 108 19.45 -2.54 7.18
N MET A 109 18.34 -3.17 7.51
CA MET A 109 18.14 -3.90 8.76
C MET A 109 17.49 -5.27 8.54
N GLY A 110 17.50 -6.11 9.58
CA GLY A 110 16.86 -7.43 9.55
C GLY A 110 15.36 -7.34 9.30
N GLN A 111 14.88 -8.09 8.31
CA GLN A 111 13.45 -8.09 7.94
C GLN A 111 12.56 -8.54 9.11
N THR A 112 13.04 -9.49 9.92
CA THR A 112 12.29 -10.00 11.07
C THR A 112 12.05 -8.93 12.12
N ASP A 113 13.07 -8.13 12.43
CA ASP A 113 12.97 -7.05 13.43
C ASP A 113 11.99 -5.97 12.99
N LEU A 114 12.06 -5.59 11.71
CA LEU A 114 11.13 -4.63 11.13
C LEU A 114 9.67 -5.13 11.17
N VAL A 115 9.45 -6.42 10.87
CA VAL A 115 8.13 -7.05 10.96
C VAL A 115 7.57 -7.00 12.37
N ILE A 116 8.39 -7.32 13.38
CA ILE A 116 7.97 -7.28 14.80
C ILE A 116 7.60 -5.85 15.21
N VAL A 117 8.49 -4.89 14.93
CA VAL A 117 8.29 -3.49 15.29
C VAL A 117 7.04 -2.93 14.60
N LEU A 118 6.92 -3.11 13.29
CA LEU A 118 5.82 -2.60 12.50
C LEU A 118 4.47 -3.23 12.91
N SER A 119 4.47 -4.55 13.18
CA SER A 119 3.29 -5.26 13.67
C SER A 119 2.79 -4.70 15.00
N ASN A 120 3.69 -4.47 15.96
CA ASN A 120 3.34 -3.92 17.27
C ASN A 120 2.82 -2.48 17.16
N LEU A 121 3.48 -1.64 16.38
CA LEU A 121 3.03 -0.26 16.17
C LEU A 121 1.66 -0.18 15.51
N LEU A 122 1.42 -1.00 14.47
CA LEU A 122 0.15 -1.01 13.79
C LEU A 122 -0.96 -1.58 14.67
N ASN A 123 -0.70 -2.59 15.49
CA ASN A 123 -1.68 -3.09 16.45
C ASN A 123 -2.14 -1.98 17.40
N ASN A 124 -1.18 -1.30 18.03
CA ASN A 124 -1.47 -0.21 18.96
C ASN A 124 -2.23 0.94 18.28
N ALA A 125 -1.82 1.30 17.06
CA ALA A 125 -2.46 2.36 16.30
C ALA A 125 -3.91 2.00 15.91
N ILE A 126 -4.17 0.76 15.49
CA ILE A 126 -5.51 0.26 15.11
C ILE A 126 -6.43 0.26 16.32
N GLU A 127 -5.95 -0.21 17.48
CA GLU A 127 -6.75 -0.22 18.71
C GLU A 127 -7.10 1.19 19.17
N ALA A 128 -6.16 2.12 19.13
CA ALA A 128 -6.36 3.50 19.53
C ALA A 128 -7.29 4.24 18.55
N ALA A 129 -7.07 4.09 17.24
CA ALA A 129 -7.85 4.78 16.21
C ALA A 129 -9.28 4.26 16.11
N ALA A 130 -9.54 2.99 16.43
CA ALA A 130 -10.90 2.42 16.43
C ALA A 130 -11.87 3.09 17.43
N GLN A 131 -11.33 3.86 18.37
CA GLN A 131 -12.12 4.60 19.36
C GLN A 131 -12.20 6.11 19.05
N ALA A 132 -11.55 6.56 17.99
CA ALA A 132 -11.51 7.96 17.56
C ALA A 132 -12.53 8.26 16.44
N ASP A 133 -12.84 9.53 16.23
CA ASP A 133 -13.66 10.02 15.13
C ASP A 133 -12.99 11.23 14.46
N PRO A 134 -12.65 11.17 13.16
CA PRO A 134 -12.65 9.98 12.30
C PRO A 134 -11.55 8.98 12.68
N PRO A 135 -11.77 7.67 12.49
CA PRO A 135 -10.81 6.61 12.81
C PRO A 135 -9.74 6.51 11.70
N GLU A 136 -8.62 7.16 11.89
CA GLU A 136 -7.57 7.32 10.87
C GLU A 136 -6.17 6.98 11.40
N ILE A 137 -5.37 6.33 10.54
CA ILE A 137 -3.96 6.03 10.75
C ILE A 137 -3.16 6.46 9.53
N TYR A 138 -2.02 7.10 9.76
CA TYR A 138 -1.05 7.45 8.73
C TYR A 138 0.27 6.74 9.02
N VAL A 139 0.70 5.90 8.09
CA VAL A 139 1.94 5.15 8.14
C VAL A 139 2.88 5.71 7.09
N ARG A 140 3.99 6.25 7.52
CA ARG A 140 5.01 6.80 6.62
C ARG A 140 6.35 6.16 6.90
N MET A 141 7.03 5.74 5.85
CA MET A 141 8.39 5.26 5.92
C MET A 141 9.28 6.04 4.98
N ARG A 142 10.49 6.31 5.40
CA ARG A 142 11.56 6.88 4.58
C ARG A 142 12.80 6.03 4.74
N LYS A 143 13.48 5.76 3.65
CA LYS A 143 14.65 4.91 3.59
C LYS A 143 15.82 5.72 3.01
N SER A 144 16.96 5.62 3.66
CA SER A 144 18.27 6.01 3.15
C SER A 144 19.19 4.79 3.08
N GLU A 145 20.46 4.99 2.73
CA GLU A 145 21.42 3.88 2.62
C GLU A 145 21.60 3.12 3.95
N ASP A 146 21.67 3.85 5.08
CA ASP A 146 21.99 3.29 6.39
C ASP A 146 20.84 3.31 7.38
N GLU A 147 19.72 3.97 7.06
CA GLU A 147 18.68 4.27 8.02
C GLU A 147 17.27 4.12 7.43
N VAL A 148 16.37 3.70 8.29
CA VAL A 148 14.93 3.71 8.01
C VAL A 148 14.22 4.52 9.09
N VAL A 149 13.46 5.52 8.67
CA VAL A 149 12.58 6.29 9.55
C VAL A 149 11.16 5.78 9.36
N LEU A 150 10.59 5.21 10.40
CA LEU A 150 9.20 4.78 10.46
C LEU A 150 8.39 5.74 11.32
N SER A 151 7.32 6.29 10.79
CA SER A 151 6.37 7.13 11.50
C SER A 151 4.98 6.53 11.39
N VAL A 152 4.35 6.27 12.53
CA VAL A 152 2.96 5.88 12.63
C VAL A 152 2.23 6.94 13.43
N ARG A 153 1.22 7.57 12.81
CA ARG A 153 0.39 8.60 13.41
C ARG A 153 -1.06 8.15 13.38
N ASN A 154 -1.73 8.16 14.50
CA ASN A 154 -3.14 7.80 14.62
C ASN A 154 -3.90 8.83 15.45
N ARG A 155 -5.19 8.93 15.22
CA ARG A 155 -6.09 9.67 16.11
C ARG A 155 -6.34 8.87 17.38
N VAL A 156 -6.52 9.60 18.50
CA VAL A 156 -6.91 9.05 19.78
C VAL A 156 -8.10 9.84 20.34
N LYS A 157 -9.05 9.15 20.94
CA LYS A 157 -10.12 9.80 21.68
C LYS A 157 -9.56 10.32 23.00
N LYS A 158 -9.54 11.65 23.17
CA LYS A 158 -9.33 12.29 24.48
C LYS A 158 -10.64 12.91 24.93
N GLU A 159 -10.90 12.91 26.23
CA GLU A 159 -12.15 13.40 26.82
C GLU A 159 -12.50 14.87 26.52
N ILE A 160 -11.54 15.67 26.02
CA ILE A 160 -11.72 17.11 25.79
C ILE A 160 -11.25 17.60 24.41
N ASN A 161 -10.32 16.89 23.72
CA ASN A 161 -9.86 17.25 22.36
C ASN A 161 -9.29 16.02 21.65
N GLU A 162 -9.68 15.84 20.39
CA GLU A 162 -9.06 14.85 19.53
C GLU A 162 -7.60 15.21 19.27
N VAL A 163 -6.67 14.34 19.64
CA VAL A 163 -5.24 14.53 19.47
C VAL A 163 -4.67 13.38 18.65
N PHE A 164 -3.74 13.70 17.75
CA PHE A 164 -2.93 12.69 17.09
C PHE A 164 -1.82 12.21 18.03
N THR A 165 -1.70 10.90 18.16
CA THR A 165 -0.49 10.28 18.72
C THR A 165 0.43 9.90 17.56
N GLN A 166 1.69 10.28 17.65
CA GLN A 166 2.71 9.96 16.66
C GLN A 166 3.85 9.21 17.31
N THR A 167 4.17 8.03 16.76
CA THR A 167 5.40 7.30 17.09
C THR A 167 6.35 7.41 15.91
N VAL A 168 7.56 7.87 16.16
CA VAL A 168 8.64 7.94 15.17
C VAL A 168 9.77 7.05 15.67
N LEU A 169 10.18 6.10 14.85
CA LEU A 169 11.32 5.22 15.11
C LEU A 169 12.38 5.44 14.04
N LEU A 170 13.60 5.65 14.49
CA LEU A 170 14.79 5.61 13.66
C LEU A 170 15.42 4.22 13.81
N LEU A 171 15.52 3.50 12.71
CA LEU A 171 16.09 2.16 12.66
C LEU A 171 17.37 2.25 11.83
N SER A 172 18.53 1.95 12.43
CA SER A 172 19.83 2.03 11.78
C SER A 172 20.46 0.65 11.62
N SER A 173 21.21 0.45 10.53
CA SER A 173 22.00 -0.76 10.30
C SER A 173 23.25 -0.83 11.21
N LYS A 174 23.69 0.31 11.72
CA LYS A 174 24.78 0.38 12.69
C LYS A 174 24.15 0.14 14.05
N GLY A 175 24.24 -1.14 14.53
CA GLY A 175 23.72 -1.56 15.83
C GLY A 175 24.11 -0.62 16.97
N PHE A 176 23.26 -0.64 18.00
CA PHE A 176 23.57 -0.05 19.31
C PHE A 176 24.86 -0.59 19.86
#